data_e037d9cf0cdb812de4082c392fa3df58
#
_entry.id   e037d9cf0cdb812de4082c392fa3df58
#
_cell.length_a   1.000
_cell.length_b   1.000
_cell.length_c   1.000
_cell.angle_alpha   90.00
_cell.angle_beta   90.00
_cell.angle_gamma   90.00
#
_symmetry.space_group_name_H-M   'P 1'
#
loop_
_entity.id
_entity.type
_entity.pdbx_description
1 polymer ?
#
loop_
_entity_poly.entity_id
_entity_poly.type
_entity_poly.pdbx_seq_one_letter_code
_entity_poly.pdbx_strand_id
1 'polypeptide(L)'
;GSRYKRDKSSTITLRGNFLERKTTLGVKAFVHPVFDVKPQNINFGEVLTSLISAQAPEKIITVVAMKDYEISRWVRVPKGILIEEVGDVEKLEDEKVARKYRITINSNISQGPMASSVDAETSLGINLEFTVAARVLGPVRYSPAQRVAFGIFDQGQSRQRSVKVEATAAVVKLPKPTAEIVGGASG
;
A
#
# COMPACT_ATOMS: atom_id res chain seq x y z
N GLY A 1 -6.93 5.41 -10.32
CA GLY A 1 -7.21 6.69 -10.94
C GLY A 1 -7.71 7.69 -9.92
N SER A 2 -7.16 8.89 -9.91
CA SER A 2 -7.51 9.97 -8.99
C SER A 2 -9.04 10.17 -8.93
N ARG A 3 -9.62 10.17 -7.73
CA ARG A 3 -11.05 10.42 -7.49
C ARG A 3 -11.55 11.75 -8.06
N TYR A 4 -10.64 12.63 -8.45
CA TYR A 4 -10.92 14.01 -8.83
C TYR A 4 -10.81 14.28 -10.35
N LYS A 5 -10.22 13.37 -11.11
CA LYS A 5 -10.23 13.45 -12.59
C LYS A 5 -11.46 12.75 -13.15
N ARG A 6 -12.66 13.26 -12.89
CA ARG A 6 -13.89 12.76 -13.50
C ARG A 6 -14.60 13.88 -14.22
N ASP A 7 -14.93 13.65 -15.47
CA ASP A 7 -15.96 14.42 -16.16
C ASP A 7 -17.26 14.22 -15.39
N LYS A 8 -17.77 15.28 -14.80
CA LYS A 8 -19.08 15.27 -14.16
C LYS A 8 -20.08 15.78 -15.19
N SER A 9 -21.04 14.94 -15.56
CA SER A 9 -22.19 15.35 -16.36
C SER A 9 -23.40 15.44 -15.46
N SER A 10 -24.22 16.48 -15.66
CA SER A 10 -25.51 16.64 -14.98
C SER A 10 -26.55 16.95 -16.03
N THR A 11 -27.75 16.35 -15.85
CA THR A 11 -28.88 16.60 -16.72
C THR A 11 -29.84 17.55 -16.03
N ILE A 12 -30.13 18.68 -16.65
CA ILE A 12 -31.14 19.64 -16.19
C ILE A 12 -32.39 19.45 -17.07
N THR A 13 -33.51 19.11 -16.46
CA THR A 13 -34.77 19.00 -17.17
C THR A 13 -35.53 20.31 -17.01
N LEU A 14 -35.77 21.03 -18.10
CA LEU A 14 -36.56 22.22 -18.13
C LEU A 14 -38.01 21.84 -18.47
N ARG A 15 -38.95 22.21 -17.63
CA ARG A 15 -40.40 22.07 -17.87
C ARG A 15 -40.98 23.45 -18.15
N GLY A 16 -41.56 23.63 -19.31
CA GLY A 16 -42.27 24.85 -19.68
C GLY A 16 -43.76 24.59 -19.85
N ASN A 17 -44.60 25.65 -19.76
CA ASN A 17 -46.03 25.60 -19.87
C ASN A 17 -46.56 25.27 -21.28
N PHE A 18 -45.73 25.21 -22.28
CA PHE A 18 -46.09 24.92 -23.66
C PHE A 18 -45.26 23.77 -24.18
N LEU A 19 -45.88 22.59 -24.29
CA LEU A 19 -45.32 21.35 -24.77
C LEU A 19 -44.20 20.73 -23.84
N GLU A 20 -44.45 19.52 -23.39
CA GLU A 20 -43.45 18.69 -22.67
C GLU A 20 -42.26 18.35 -23.55
N ARG A 21 -41.38 19.31 -23.82
CA ARG A 21 -40.09 19.04 -24.40
C ARG A 21 -39.05 18.88 -23.28
N LYS A 22 -38.63 17.67 -23.06
CA LYS A 22 -37.44 17.41 -22.23
C LYS A 22 -36.21 17.87 -22.96
N THR A 23 -35.59 18.94 -22.53
CA THR A 23 -34.27 19.37 -23.04
C THR A 23 -33.21 18.92 -22.05
N THR A 24 -32.27 18.14 -22.51
CA THR A 24 -31.12 17.70 -21.71
C THR A 24 -29.97 18.66 -21.95
N LEU A 25 -29.55 19.35 -20.90
CA LEU A 25 -28.33 20.16 -20.90
C LEU A 25 -27.21 19.35 -20.24
N GLY A 26 -26.21 18.98 -21.04
CA GLY A 26 -25.01 18.33 -20.53
C GLY A 26 -24.02 19.37 -20.01
N VAL A 27 -23.72 19.34 -18.71
CA VAL A 27 -22.65 20.17 -18.13
C VAL A 27 -21.46 19.27 -17.89
N LYS A 28 -20.31 19.59 -18.52
CA LYS A 28 -19.03 18.93 -18.27
C LYS A 28 -18.16 19.88 -17.47
N ALA A 29 -17.64 19.41 -16.35
CA ALA A 29 -16.67 20.12 -15.55
C ALA A 29 -15.43 19.26 -15.34
N PHE A 30 -14.26 19.81 -15.57
CA PHE A 30 -12.99 19.23 -15.20
C PHE A 30 -12.60 19.71 -13.80
N VAL A 31 -12.52 18.79 -12.84
CA VAL A 31 -12.12 19.12 -11.48
C VAL A 31 -10.66 18.76 -11.30
N HIS A 32 -9.81 19.76 -11.09
CA HIS A 32 -8.41 19.54 -10.75
C HIS A 32 -8.30 18.95 -9.34
N PRO A 33 -7.43 17.95 -9.12
CA PRO A 33 -7.16 17.45 -7.79
C PRO A 33 -6.48 18.55 -6.95
N VAL A 34 -6.82 18.62 -5.67
CA VAL A 34 -6.15 19.53 -4.72
C VAL A 34 -4.71 19.12 -4.49
N PHE A 35 -4.47 17.81 -4.46
CA PHE A 35 -3.14 17.20 -4.35
C PHE A 35 -2.82 16.35 -5.59
N ASP A 36 -1.65 16.58 -6.19
CA ASP A 36 -1.06 15.71 -7.22
C ASP A 36 0.15 15.01 -6.60
N VAL A 37 0.02 13.70 -6.38
CA VAL A 37 1.06 12.88 -5.72
C VAL A 37 1.82 12.09 -6.77
N LYS A 38 3.13 12.19 -6.78
CA LYS A 38 4.02 11.54 -7.75
C LYS A 38 5.18 10.81 -7.06
N PRO A 39 5.28 9.49 -7.20
CA PRO A 39 4.26 8.57 -7.70
C PRO A 39 3.10 8.41 -6.71
N GLN A 40 1.87 8.22 -7.20
CA GLN A 40 0.71 7.95 -6.34
C GLN A 40 0.71 6.52 -5.78
N ASN A 41 1.33 5.59 -6.49
CA ASN A 41 1.48 4.20 -6.10
C ASN A 41 2.96 3.90 -5.88
N ILE A 42 3.33 3.62 -4.64
CA ILE A 42 4.69 3.34 -4.24
C ILE A 42 4.84 1.83 -4.08
N ASN A 43 5.64 1.21 -4.93
CA ASN A 43 5.91 -0.21 -4.85
C ASN A 43 7.38 -0.46 -4.49
N PHE A 44 7.62 -1.03 -3.32
CA PHE A 44 8.97 -1.41 -2.87
C PHE A 44 9.46 -2.73 -3.46
N GLY A 45 8.57 -3.49 -4.14
CA GLY A 45 8.92 -4.82 -4.64
C GLY A 45 9.11 -5.83 -3.51
N GLU A 46 10.11 -6.70 -3.64
CA GLU A 46 10.47 -7.67 -2.61
C GLU A 46 11.41 -7.03 -1.59
N VAL A 47 11.05 -7.13 -0.31
CA VAL A 47 11.79 -6.58 0.82
C VAL A 47 12.17 -7.72 1.76
N LEU A 48 13.48 -7.91 1.98
CA LEU A 48 14.00 -8.93 2.88
C LEU A 48 14.14 -8.36 4.30
N THR A 49 13.40 -8.92 5.25
CA THR A 49 13.46 -8.44 6.66
C THR A 49 14.86 -8.51 7.26
N SER A 50 15.69 -9.48 6.84
CA SER A 50 17.07 -9.64 7.29
C SER A 50 18.02 -8.51 6.85
N LEU A 51 17.64 -7.72 5.84
CA LEU A 51 18.45 -6.63 5.31
C LEU A 51 17.99 -5.25 5.76
N ILE A 52 16.76 -5.11 6.30
CA ILE A 52 16.19 -3.81 6.69
C ILE A 52 17.06 -3.09 7.71
N SER A 53 17.63 -3.83 8.69
CA SER A 53 18.48 -3.22 9.73
C SER A 53 19.79 -2.66 9.19
N ALA A 54 20.29 -3.21 8.11
CA ALA A 54 21.52 -2.74 7.47
C ALA A 54 21.24 -1.61 6.46
N GLN A 55 20.16 -1.74 5.72
CA GLN A 55 19.73 -0.77 4.71
C GLN A 55 18.21 -0.78 4.58
N ALA A 56 17.56 0.15 5.26
CA ALA A 56 16.12 0.31 5.18
C ALA A 56 15.73 0.77 3.76
N PRO A 57 14.79 0.06 3.10
CA PRO A 57 14.30 0.50 1.79
C PRO A 57 13.56 1.83 1.93
N GLU A 58 13.90 2.78 1.06
CA GLU A 58 13.24 4.09 1.05
C GLU A 58 12.80 4.50 -0.36
N LYS A 59 11.76 5.31 -0.41
CA LYS A 59 11.28 5.95 -1.63
C LYS A 59 10.78 7.36 -1.32
N ILE A 60 10.93 8.25 -2.29
CA ILE A 60 10.49 9.63 -2.18
C ILE A 60 9.26 9.83 -3.05
N ILE A 61 8.26 10.52 -2.52
CA ILE A 61 7.14 11.07 -3.26
C ILE A 61 7.22 12.59 -3.26
N THR A 62 6.71 13.18 -4.34
CA THR A 62 6.50 14.62 -4.43
C THR A 62 5.00 14.87 -4.44
N VAL A 63 4.55 15.73 -3.55
CA VAL A 63 3.16 16.16 -3.45
C VAL A 63 3.07 17.61 -3.89
N VAL A 64 2.39 17.85 -4.99
CA VAL A 64 2.09 19.19 -5.47
C VAL A 64 0.67 19.54 -5.04
N ALA A 65 0.53 20.63 -4.29
CA ALA A 65 -0.76 21.14 -3.86
C ALA A 65 -1.08 22.48 -4.53
N MET A 66 -2.37 22.76 -4.67
CA MET A 66 -2.86 24.01 -5.26
C MET A 66 -2.64 25.24 -4.37
N LYS A 67 -2.38 25.03 -3.09
CA LYS A 67 -2.04 26.04 -2.08
C LYS A 67 -1.11 25.43 -1.05
N ASP A 68 -0.46 26.27 -0.27
CA ASP A 68 0.34 25.82 0.87
C ASP A 68 -0.52 25.07 1.89
N TYR A 69 0.04 24.03 2.47
CA TYR A 69 -0.66 23.14 3.39
C TYR A 69 0.29 22.57 4.43
N GLU A 70 -0.30 22.14 5.53
CA GLU A 70 0.38 21.38 6.57
C GLU A 70 -0.34 20.04 6.77
N ILE A 71 0.40 19.01 7.10
CA ILE A 71 -0.17 17.75 7.54
C ILE A 71 -0.46 17.87 9.02
N SER A 72 -1.75 17.84 9.35
CA SER A 72 -2.20 17.89 10.75
C SER A 72 -1.99 16.55 11.43
N ARG A 73 -2.25 15.45 10.72
CA ARG A 73 -2.13 14.10 11.24
C ARG A 73 -2.10 13.05 10.12
N TRP A 74 -1.23 12.05 10.25
CA TRP A 74 -1.31 10.82 9.50
C TRP A 74 -2.37 9.91 10.12
N VAL A 75 -3.44 9.59 9.39
CA VAL A 75 -4.61 8.84 9.90
C VAL A 75 -4.44 7.35 9.71
N ARG A 76 -3.96 6.95 8.55
CA ARG A 76 -3.81 5.55 8.17
C ARG A 76 -2.40 5.32 7.65
N VAL A 77 -1.54 4.83 8.53
CA VAL A 77 -0.18 4.41 8.16
C VAL A 77 -0.01 2.95 8.51
N PRO A 78 0.34 2.08 7.56
CA PRO A 78 0.60 0.67 7.85
C PRO A 78 1.74 0.50 8.85
N LYS A 79 1.63 -0.51 9.69
CA LYS A 79 2.71 -0.86 10.63
C LYS A 79 4.01 -1.12 9.86
N GLY A 80 5.10 -0.55 10.32
CA GLY A 80 6.42 -0.69 9.68
C GLY A 80 6.69 0.30 8.54
N ILE A 81 5.78 1.23 8.25
CA ILE A 81 6.00 2.34 7.35
C ILE A 81 6.27 3.61 8.18
N LEU A 82 7.33 4.32 7.85
CA LEU A 82 7.66 5.64 8.35
C LEU A 82 7.54 6.66 7.23
N ILE A 83 7.04 7.84 7.55
CA ILE A 83 6.87 8.94 6.60
C ILE A 83 7.44 10.20 7.20
N GLU A 84 8.37 10.81 6.50
CA GLU A 84 9.06 12.02 6.92
C GLU A 84 9.05 13.04 5.79
N GLU A 85 8.79 14.30 6.11
CA GLU A 85 8.98 15.39 5.17
C GLU A 85 10.48 15.63 4.98
N VAL A 86 10.92 15.80 3.73
CA VAL A 86 12.35 15.96 3.41
C VAL A 86 12.58 17.10 2.42
N GLY A 87 13.62 17.87 2.67
CA GLY A 87 13.95 19.04 1.87
C GLY A 87 13.07 20.26 2.17
N ASP A 88 13.29 21.31 1.41
CA ASP A 88 12.56 22.56 1.55
C ASP A 88 11.25 22.53 0.75
N VAL A 89 10.30 23.34 1.17
CA VAL A 89 9.04 23.58 0.44
C VAL A 89 9.34 24.38 -0.79
N GLU A 90 9.07 23.82 -1.96
CA GLU A 90 9.27 24.48 -3.24
C GLU A 90 8.00 25.24 -3.64
N LYS A 91 8.10 26.53 -3.81
CA LYS A 91 7.03 27.38 -4.35
C LYS A 91 7.05 27.33 -5.86
N LEU A 92 5.92 26.96 -6.44
CA LEU A 92 5.70 26.86 -7.88
C LEU A 92 4.85 28.04 -8.37
N GLU A 93 4.61 28.10 -9.69
CA GLU A 93 3.67 29.05 -10.27
C GLU A 93 2.24 28.82 -9.76
N ASP A 94 1.39 29.84 -9.87
CA ASP A 94 -0.03 29.82 -9.47
C ASP A 94 -0.24 29.48 -7.97
N GLU A 95 0.59 29.98 -7.06
CA GLU A 95 0.52 29.73 -5.61
C GLU A 95 0.67 28.24 -5.22
N LYS A 96 0.98 27.37 -6.18
CA LYS A 96 1.20 25.95 -5.90
C LYS A 96 2.46 25.75 -5.09
N VAL A 97 2.46 24.68 -4.30
CA VAL A 97 3.63 24.25 -3.54
C VAL A 97 3.92 22.79 -3.80
N ALA A 98 5.20 22.44 -3.80
CA ALA A 98 5.65 21.06 -3.81
C ALA A 98 6.38 20.73 -2.50
N ARG A 99 6.00 19.60 -1.90
CA ARG A 99 6.64 19.02 -0.73
C ARG A 99 7.07 17.60 -1.03
N LYS A 100 8.17 17.17 -0.45
CA LYS A 100 8.71 15.82 -0.65
C LYS A 100 8.61 15.05 0.65
N TYR A 101 8.17 13.81 0.54
CA TYR A 101 8.07 12.89 1.68
C TYR A 101 8.88 11.64 1.39
N ARG A 102 9.74 11.27 2.32
CA ARG A 102 10.45 10.01 2.34
C ARG A 102 9.58 8.96 3.01
N ILE A 103 9.38 7.84 2.33
CA ILE A 103 8.68 6.69 2.86
C ILE A 103 9.71 5.58 3.06
N THR A 104 9.83 5.10 4.29
CA THR A 104 10.82 4.10 4.69
C THR A 104 10.12 2.88 5.27
N ILE A 105 10.62 1.68 4.95
CA ILE A 105 10.19 0.44 5.59
C ILE A 105 11.15 0.13 6.74
N ASN A 106 10.61 -0.07 7.95
CA ASN A 106 11.39 -0.47 9.12
C ASN A 106 11.15 -1.95 9.51
N SER A 107 11.92 -2.43 10.48
CA SER A 107 11.91 -3.83 10.94
C SER A 107 10.59 -4.29 11.59
N ASN A 108 9.67 -3.37 11.91
CA ASN A 108 8.36 -3.70 12.48
C ASN A 108 7.33 -4.13 11.44
N ILE A 109 7.72 -4.17 10.16
CA ILE A 109 6.83 -4.59 9.08
C ILE A 109 6.49 -6.08 9.19
N SER A 110 5.23 -6.42 8.93
CA SER A 110 4.77 -7.81 8.91
C SER A 110 5.20 -8.51 7.62
N GLN A 111 5.56 -9.79 7.71
CA GLN A 111 5.86 -10.62 6.55
C GLN A 111 4.60 -10.88 5.72
N GLY A 112 4.79 -11.00 4.40
CA GLY A 112 3.72 -11.27 3.45
C GLY A 112 3.51 -10.13 2.43
N PRO A 113 2.48 -10.24 1.59
CA PRO A 113 2.09 -9.18 0.69
C PRO A 113 1.45 -8.03 1.48
N MET A 114 1.86 -6.81 1.18
CA MET A 114 1.29 -5.59 1.72
C MET A 114 0.84 -4.71 0.56
N ALA A 115 -0.40 -4.23 0.62
CA ALA A 115 -0.93 -3.18 -0.24
C ALA A 115 -1.93 -2.37 0.60
N SER A 116 -1.59 -1.13 0.90
CA SER A 116 -2.38 -0.29 1.79
C SER A 116 -2.44 1.14 1.30
N SER A 117 -3.59 1.78 1.51
CA SER A 117 -3.72 3.22 1.38
C SER A 117 -3.13 3.91 2.62
N VAL A 118 -2.45 5.00 2.37
CA VAL A 118 -1.94 5.92 3.39
C VAL A 118 -2.71 7.22 3.26
N ASP A 119 -3.27 7.70 4.36
CA ASP A 119 -4.08 8.91 4.40
C ASP A 119 -3.51 9.90 5.44
N ALA A 120 -3.55 11.18 5.09
CA ALA A 120 -3.25 12.26 6.01
C ALA A 120 -4.32 13.35 5.97
N GLU A 121 -4.69 13.86 7.14
CA GLU A 121 -5.49 15.06 7.28
C GLU A 121 -4.61 16.29 7.06
N THR A 122 -5.12 17.25 6.30
CA THR A 122 -4.37 18.47 5.98
C THR A 122 -5.11 19.72 6.42
N SER A 123 -4.40 20.83 6.55
CA SER A 123 -4.96 22.16 6.87
C SER A 123 -5.97 22.65 5.81
N LEU A 124 -5.98 22.06 4.62
CA LEU A 124 -6.95 22.39 3.57
C LEU A 124 -8.30 21.68 3.73
N GLY A 125 -8.47 20.85 4.77
CA GLY A 125 -9.70 20.08 5.00
C GLY A 125 -9.94 18.96 3.97
N ILE A 126 -8.95 18.63 3.17
CA ILE A 126 -8.97 17.57 2.15
C ILE A 126 -7.82 16.62 2.45
N ASN A 127 -8.12 15.32 2.46
CA ASN A 127 -7.11 14.33 2.78
C ASN A 127 -6.12 14.14 1.62
N LEU A 128 -4.83 14.03 1.97
CA LEU A 128 -3.79 13.53 1.10
C LEU A 128 -3.83 12.00 1.13
N GLU A 129 -3.87 11.36 -0.04
CA GLU A 129 -3.97 9.90 -0.17
C GLU A 129 -2.97 9.37 -1.20
N PHE A 130 -2.27 8.30 -0.86
CA PHE A 130 -1.43 7.51 -1.77
C PHE A 130 -1.40 6.05 -1.34
N THR A 131 -0.85 5.16 -2.16
CA THR A 131 -0.76 3.73 -1.84
C THR A 131 0.67 3.27 -1.71
N VAL A 132 0.89 2.33 -0.78
CA VAL A 132 2.17 1.68 -0.56
C VAL A 132 1.99 0.18 -0.71
N ALA A 133 2.85 -0.45 -1.50
CA ALA A 133 2.86 -1.89 -1.71
C ALA A 133 4.27 -2.46 -1.54
N ALA A 134 4.36 -3.65 -0.97
CA ALA A 134 5.59 -4.43 -0.85
C ALA A 134 5.27 -5.92 -0.74
N ARG A 135 6.22 -6.76 -1.06
CA ARG A 135 6.22 -8.18 -0.70
C ARG A 135 7.33 -8.43 0.31
N VAL A 136 6.97 -8.52 1.58
CA VAL A 136 7.92 -8.67 2.67
C VAL A 136 8.24 -10.13 2.88
N LEU A 137 9.50 -10.48 2.68
CA LEU A 137 10.02 -11.83 2.82
C LEU A 137 10.77 -11.97 4.15
N GLY A 138 10.43 -13.02 4.90
CA GLY A 138 11.16 -13.41 6.10
C GLY A 138 12.55 -13.94 5.79
N PRO A 139 13.34 -14.23 6.85
CA PRO A 139 14.69 -14.75 6.69
C PRO A 139 14.73 -16.16 6.09
N VAL A 140 13.60 -16.86 6.12
CA VAL A 140 13.50 -18.25 5.68
C VAL A 140 12.33 -18.40 4.73
N ARG A 141 12.54 -19.16 3.67
CA ARG A 141 11.52 -19.61 2.73
C ARG A 141 11.39 -21.14 2.79
N TYR A 142 10.18 -21.65 2.73
CA TYR A 142 9.91 -23.08 2.69
C TYR A 142 8.96 -23.45 1.55
N SER A 143 9.14 -24.65 1.04
CA SER A 143 8.31 -25.20 -0.04
C SER A 143 7.89 -26.64 0.34
N PRO A 144 6.58 -26.93 0.31
CA PRO A 144 5.44 -26.08 -0.04
C PRO A 144 5.20 -24.95 0.99
N ALA A 145 4.75 -23.78 0.51
CA ALA A 145 4.77 -22.55 1.29
C ALA A 145 3.69 -22.44 2.39
N GLN A 146 2.61 -23.19 2.31
CA GLN A 146 1.48 -22.97 3.21
C GLN A 146 1.01 -24.23 3.94
N ARG A 147 1.11 -25.39 3.31
CA ARG A 147 0.52 -26.62 3.84
C ARG A 147 1.24 -27.84 3.29
N VAL A 148 1.52 -28.80 4.15
CA VAL A 148 1.95 -30.13 3.75
C VAL A 148 0.77 -31.07 3.95
N ALA A 149 0.19 -31.54 2.85
CA ALA A 149 -0.95 -32.47 2.88
C ALA A 149 -0.46 -33.91 2.75
N PHE A 150 -0.86 -34.76 3.67
CA PHE A 150 -0.58 -36.20 3.63
C PHE A 150 -1.65 -36.99 2.87
N GLY A 151 -2.81 -36.38 2.61
CA GLY A 151 -3.96 -37.04 2.01
C GLY A 151 -4.68 -37.97 2.98
N ILE A 152 -5.53 -38.83 2.45
CA ILE A 152 -6.23 -39.88 3.20
C ILE A 152 -5.36 -41.12 3.17
N PHE A 153 -5.20 -41.80 4.30
CA PHE A 153 -4.45 -43.07 4.40
C PHE A 153 -5.02 -43.91 5.55
N ASP A 154 -4.87 -45.23 5.45
CA ASP A 154 -5.40 -46.16 6.39
C ASP A 154 -4.56 -46.21 7.67
N GLN A 155 -5.19 -46.63 8.77
CA GLN A 155 -4.53 -46.83 10.04
C GLN A 155 -3.38 -47.86 9.90
N GLY A 156 -2.22 -47.50 10.42
CA GLY A 156 -1.01 -48.34 10.33
C GLY A 156 -0.12 -48.06 9.10
N GLN A 157 -0.58 -47.27 8.16
CA GLN A 157 0.26 -46.82 7.06
C GLN A 157 1.12 -45.61 7.49
N SER A 158 2.35 -45.54 6.98
CA SER A 158 3.20 -44.36 7.13
C SER A 158 3.31 -43.60 5.81
N ARG A 159 3.34 -42.27 5.89
CA ARG A 159 3.60 -41.41 4.73
C ARG A 159 4.67 -40.37 5.06
N GLN A 160 5.53 -40.13 4.10
CA GLN A 160 6.57 -39.11 4.21
C GLN A 160 6.31 -37.97 3.21
N ARG A 161 6.63 -36.77 3.63
CA ARG A 161 6.66 -35.57 2.80
C ARG A 161 7.90 -34.76 3.12
N SER A 162 8.53 -34.22 2.11
CA SER A 162 9.69 -33.37 2.26
C SER A 162 9.29 -31.91 2.23
N VAL A 163 9.84 -31.13 3.15
CA VAL A 163 9.75 -29.67 3.14
C VAL A 163 11.15 -29.14 2.88
N LYS A 164 11.31 -28.38 1.82
CA LYS A 164 12.56 -27.69 1.53
C LYS A 164 12.58 -26.37 2.27
N VAL A 165 13.61 -26.11 3.04
CA VAL A 165 13.83 -24.87 3.80
C VAL A 165 15.09 -24.19 3.23
N GLU A 166 14.95 -22.94 2.84
CA GLU A 166 16.03 -22.14 2.24
C GLU A 166 16.14 -20.79 2.92
N ALA A 167 17.36 -20.30 3.11
CA ALA A 167 17.59 -18.93 3.50
C ALA A 167 17.21 -17.98 2.36
N THR A 168 16.56 -16.86 2.67
CA THR A 168 16.19 -15.84 1.67
C THR A 168 17.36 -14.93 1.29
N ALA A 169 18.41 -14.88 2.13
CA ALA A 169 19.64 -14.17 1.86
C ALA A 169 20.84 -14.96 2.36
N ALA A 170 22.00 -14.80 1.70
CA ALA A 170 23.23 -15.51 2.04
C ALA A 170 23.75 -15.25 3.47
N VAL A 171 23.34 -14.12 4.06
CA VAL A 171 23.69 -13.75 5.45
C VAL A 171 22.91 -14.50 6.51
N VAL A 172 21.83 -15.20 6.12
CA VAL A 172 20.97 -15.94 7.05
C VAL A 172 21.54 -17.34 7.27
N LYS A 173 22.00 -17.61 8.49
CA LYS A 173 22.37 -18.97 8.91
C LYS A 173 21.10 -19.70 9.32
N LEU A 174 20.84 -20.82 8.66
CA LEU A 174 19.70 -21.67 9.02
C LEU A 174 20.07 -22.50 10.26
N PRO A 175 19.28 -22.44 11.33
CA PRO A 175 19.42 -23.37 12.46
C PRO A 175 19.04 -24.77 12.01
N LYS A 176 19.48 -25.78 12.77
CA LYS A 176 19.02 -27.15 12.56
C LYS A 176 17.50 -27.20 12.77
N PRO A 177 16.72 -27.69 11.81
CA PRO A 177 15.27 -27.71 11.95
C PRO A 177 14.88 -28.70 13.05
N THR A 178 13.93 -28.26 13.87
CA THR A 178 13.22 -29.11 14.84
C THR A 178 11.74 -29.14 14.44
N ALA A 179 11.10 -30.28 14.61
CA ALA A 179 9.68 -30.43 14.34
C ALA A 179 8.99 -30.88 15.64
N GLU A 180 7.88 -30.24 15.94
CA GLU A 180 7.01 -30.57 17.06
C GLU A 180 5.58 -30.78 16.53
N ILE A 181 4.90 -31.80 17.02
CA ILE A 181 3.50 -32.03 16.73
C ILE A 181 2.68 -31.25 17.74
N VAL A 182 2.04 -30.18 17.27
CA VAL A 182 1.13 -29.36 18.07
C VAL A 182 -0.30 -29.81 17.78
N GLY A 183 -1.00 -30.35 18.77
CA GLY A 183 -2.40 -30.78 18.67
C GLY A 183 -2.59 -32.15 18.01
N GLY A 184 -2.00 -33.18 18.55
CA GLY A 184 -2.42 -34.56 18.28
C GLY A 184 -3.80 -34.77 18.86
N ALA A 185 -4.79 -35.15 18.04
CA ALA A 185 -6.06 -35.67 18.56
C ALA A 185 -5.73 -36.93 19.35
N SER A 186 -5.99 -36.90 20.65
CA SER A 186 -6.08 -38.11 21.46
C SER A 186 -7.27 -38.91 20.92
N GLY A 187 -6.98 -40.01 20.23
CA GLY A 187 -7.96 -41.00 19.85
C GLY A 187 -8.43 -41.81 21.04
#